data_7524f23a91981a03979d706682771a87
#
_entry.id   7524f23a91981a03979d706682771a87
#
_cell.length_a   1.000
_cell.length_b   1.000
_cell.length_c   1.000
_cell.angle_alpha   90.00
_cell.angle_beta   90.00
_cell.angle_gamma   90.00
#
_symmetry.space_group_name_H-M   'P 1'
#
loop_
_entity.id
_entity.type
_entity.pdbx_description
1 polymer ?
#
loop_
_entity_poly.entity_id
_entity_poly.type
_entity_poly.pdbx_seq_one_letter_code
_entity_poly.pdbx_strand_id
1 'polypeptide(L)'
;MSNTQKKNVPELRFPGFEGEWEEKKLEAIIKVNSGKDYKHLDKGDIPVYGTGGYMTSVSEPLSEIAAVGIGRKGTINKPYLLEAPFWTVDTLFYCTPKKEADILFILSLFRKINWKLYDESTGVPSLSKQTINKINRLVPTNKEQQKIGEFFSKLDRQIELEEQKLELLQQQKKGYMQKIFSQELRFKDENGNDYQESLLYKLSEIGTFNTGIGFPESLQGGKEGIPFFKISDMNNKGNEIIMRNANNYVSKLKDRY
;
A
#
# COMPACT_ATOMS: atom_id res chain seq x y z
N MET A 1 9.39 -25.92 -37.13
CA MET A 1 9.21 -24.90 -36.08
C MET A 1 7.87 -25.17 -35.44
N SER A 2 7.84 -25.71 -34.23
CA SER A 2 6.63 -26.09 -33.54
C SER A 2 5.94 -24.80 -33.04
N ASN A 3 4.81 -24.49 -33.63
CA ASN A 3 3.96 -23.37 -33.22
C ASN A 3 3.23 -23.79 -31.92
N THR A 4 3.89 -23.63 -30.78
CA THR A 4 3.27 -23.87 -29.47
C THR A 4 2.30 -22.72 -29.22
N GLN A 5 1.02 -22.90 -29.61
CA GLN A 5 -0.06 -21.99 -29.20
C GLN A 5 0.05 -21.84 -27.67
N LYS A 6 0.30 -20.62 -27.20
CA LYS A 6 0.20 -20.30 -25.77
C LYS A 6 -1.23 -20.62 -25.34
N LYS A 7 -1.40 -21.68 -24.56
CA LYS A 7 -2.68 -21.98 -23.92
C LYS A 7 -3.03 -20.85 -22.95
N ASN A 8 -4.25 -20.33 -23.04
CA ASN A 8 -4.77 -19.31 -22.13
C ASN A 8 -5.12 -19.93 -20.76
N VAL A 9 -4.19 -20.71 -20.22
CA VAL A 9 -4.33 -21.39 -18.93
C VAL A 9 -3.28 -20.79 -17.98
N PRO A 10 -3.69 -20.34 -16.77
CA PRO A 10 -2.74 -19.82 -15.80
C PRO A 10 -1.79 -20.92 -15.34
N GLU A 11 -0.54 -20.56 -15.07
CA GLU A 11 0.48 -21.46 -14.55
C GLU A 11 0.12 -21.99 -13.15
N LEU A 12 -0.45 -21.11 -12.31
CA LEU A 12 -0.98 -21.46 -10.99
C LEU A 12 -2.51 -21.34 -11.02
N ARG A 13 -3.20 -22.41 -10.58
CA ARG A 13 -4.65 -22.50 -10.60
C ARG A 13 -5.18 -23.27 -9.39
N PHE A 14 -6.36 -22.89 -8.93
CA PHE A 14 -7.04 -23.65 -7.88
C PHE A 14 -7.47 -25.04 -8.39
N PRO A 15 -7.39 -26.09 -7.55
CA PRO A 15 -7.88 -27.41 -7.91
C PRO A 15 -9.37 -27.40 -8.30
N GLY A 16 -9.74 -28.23 -9.27
CA GLY A 16 -11.13 -28.37 -9.73
C GLY A 16 -11.56 -27.39 -10.82
N PHE A 17 -10.66 -26.50 -11.28
CA PHE A 17 -10.93 -25.65 -12.43
C PHE A 17 -10.09 -26.10 -13.63
N GLU A 18 -10.75 -26.23 -14.77
CA GLU A 18 -10.17 -26.71 -16.03
C GLU A 18 -10.57 -25.80 -17.20
N GLY A 19 -9.98 -26.04 -18.38
CA GLY A 19 -10.23 -25.27 -19.57
C GLY A 19 -9.42 -23.98 -19.67
N GLU A 20 -9.53 -23.29 -20.78
CA GLU A 20 -8.85 -22.03 -21.06
C GLU A 20 -9.64 -20.84 -20.54
N TRP A 21 -8.96 -19.79 -20.13
CA TRP A 21 -9.59 -18.51 -19.88
C TRP A 21 -9.92 -17.83 -21.20
N GLU A 22 -11.05 -17.15 -21.25
CA GLU A 22 -11.48 -16.42 -22.44
C GLU A 22 -10.89 -15.01 -22.47
N GLU A 23 -10.38 -14.61 -23.62
CA GLU A 23 -9.98 -13.22 -23.82
C GLU A 23 -11.23 -12.36 -24.02
N LYS A 24 -11.45 -11.41 -23.08
CA LYS A 24 -12.58 -10.49 -23.11
C LYS A 24 -12.09 -9.04 -22.96
N LYS A 25 -12.76 -8.12 -23.65
CA LYS A 25 -12.63 -6.71 -23.34
C LYS A 25 -13.26 -6.41 -21.98
N LEU A 26 -12.72 -5.44 -21.24
CA LEU A 26 -13.30 -5.06 -19.95
C LEU A 26 -14.77 -4.65 -20.08
N GLU A 27 -15.17 -4.00 -21.18
CA GLU A 27 -16.58 -3.67 -21.45
C GLU A 27 -17.54 -4.88 -21.42
N ALA A 28 -17.05 -6.09 -21.60
CA ALA A 28 -17.85 -7.30 -21.52
C ALA A 28 -18.22 -7.70 -20.07
N ILE A 29 -17.36 -7.34 -19.11
CA ILE A 29 -17.51 -7.75 -17.70
C ILE A 29 -17.82 -6.60 -16.74
N ILE A 30 -17.61 -5.34 -17.15
CA ILE A 30 -17.91 -4.15 -16.35
C ILE A 30 -18.71 -3.12 -17.12
N LYS A 31 -19.37 -2.23 -16.38
CA LYS A 31 -19.92 -0.96 -16.88
C LYS A 31 -19.16 0.19 -16.21
N VAL A 32 -18.48 1.01 -17.01
CA VAL A 32 -17.74 2.20 -16.51
C VAL A 32 -18.69 3.38 -16.40
N ASN A 33 -18.88 3.87 -15.18
CA ASN A 33 -19.73 5.01 -14.86
C ASN A 33 -18.85 6.20 -14.44
N SER A 34 -19.37 7.44 -14.61
CA SER A 34 -18.71 8.66 -14.12
C SER A 34 -19.28 9.07 -12.79
N GLY A 35 -18.39 9.52 -11.90
CA GLY A 35 -18.81 10.27 -10.74
C GLY A 35 -19.42 11.64 -11.11
N LYS A 36 -20.00 12.31 -10.13
CA LYS A 36 -20.71 13.59 -10.28
C LYS A 36 -20.34 14.54 -9.13
N ASP A 37 -20.52 15.83 -9.34
CA ASP A 37 -20.46 16.81 -8.26
C ASP A 37 -21.53 16.52 -7.20
N TYR A 38 -21.15 16.66 -5.92
CA TYR A 38 -22.02 16.35 -4.77
C TYR A 38 -22.45 17.60 -3.99
N LYS A 39 -21.95 18.79 -4.37
CA LYS A 39 -22.14 20.02 -3.60
C LYS A 39 -23.59 20.47 -3.48
N HIS A 40 -24.46 19.96 -4.32
CA HIS A 40 -25.90 20.24 -4.32
C HIS A 40 -26.68 19.35 -3.34
N LEU A 41 -26.04 18.36 -2.74
CA LEU A 41 -26.63 17.42 -1.79
C LEU A 41 -26.44 17.90 -0.35
N ASP A 42 -27.42 17.60 0.49
CA ASP A 42 -27.33 17.80 1.91
C ASP A 42 -26.35 16.82 2.57
N LYS A 43 -25.94 17.14 3.81
CA LYS A 43 -25.14 16.21 4.62
C LYS A 43 -25.98 14.98 4.98
N GLY A 44 -25.35 13.82 5.00
CA GLY A 44 -25.97 12.54 5.34
C GLY A 44 -24.93 11.47 5.64
N ASP A 45 -25.33 10.20 5.52
CA ASP A 45 -24.49 9.05 5.89
C ASP A 45 -23.89 8.32 4.68
N ILE A 46 -24.25 8.73 3.46
CA ILE A 46 -23.72 8.09 2.23
C ILE A 46 -22.31 8.58 1.93
N PRO A 47 -21.28 7.74 1.95
CA PRO A 47 -19.90 8.16 1.77
C PRO A 47 -19.63 8.66 0.34
N VAL A 48 -18.90 9.76 0.24
CA VAL A 48 -18.40 10.35 -1.01
C VAL A 48 -16.92 10.02 -1.17
N TYR A 49 -16.56 9.47 -2.31
CA TYR A 49 -15.20 9.07 -2.63
C TYR A 49 -14.61 9.87 -3.79
N GLY A 50 -13.32 10.18 -3.67
CA GLY A 50 -12.47 10.73 -4.73
C GLY A 50 -11.26 9.82 -4.98
N THR A 51 -10.33 10.25 -5.81
CA THR A 51 -9.13 9.46 -6.16
C THR A 51 -8.21 9.17 -4.98
N GLY A 52 -8.33 9.92 -3.89
CA GLY A 52 -7.60 9.72 -2.63
C GLY A 52 -8.37 8.90 -1.57
N GLY A 53 -9.57 8.41 -1.87
CA GLY A 53 -10.42 7.68 -0.92
C GLY A 53 -11.61 8.51 -0.42
N TYR A 54 -12.05 8.25 0.82
CA TYR A 54 -13.18 8.94 1.47
C TYR A 54 -12.92 10.45 1.62
N MET A 55 -13.94 11.26 1.35
CA MET A 55 -13.88 12.73 1.43
C MET A 55 -14.89 13.31 2.44
N THR A 56 -16.14 12.90 2.35
CA THR A 56 -17.28 13.40 3.15
C THR A 56 -18.46 12.43 3.03
N SER A 57 -19.63 12.82 3.56
CA SER A 57 -20.88 12.06 3.37
C SER A 57 -22.04 12.97 2.97
N VAL A 58 -22.98 12.42 2.19
CA VAL A 58 -24.15 13.12 1.62
C VAL A 58 -25.43 12.35 1.88
N SER A 59 -26.58 12.99 1.59
CA SER A 59 -27.90 12.44 1.85
C SER A 59 -28.40 11.39 0.86
N GLU A 60 -27.81 11.35 -0.36
CA GLU A 60 -28.29 10.48 -1.43
C GLU A 60 -27.14 9.70 -2.08
N PRO A 61 -27.36 8.43 -2.48
CA PRO A 61 -26.36 7.64 -3.18
C PRO A 61 -26.33 7.94 -4.68
N LEU A 62 -25.14 7.87 -5.29
CA LEU A 62 -24.96 7.81 -6.74
C LEU A 62 -25.11 6.38 -7.25
N SER A 63 -24.78 5.39 -6.42
CA SER A 63 -24.88 3.97 -6.72
C SER A 63 -25.27 3.17 -5.49
N GLU A 64 -26.21 2.25 -5.67
CA GLU A 64 -26.61 1.22 -4.69
C GLU A 64 -25.99 -0.15 -5.02
N ILE A 65 -25.10 -0.19 -6.00
CA ILE A 65 -24.40 -1.40 -6.43
C ILE A 65 -22.91 -1.19 -6.17
N ALA A 66 -22.28 -2.14 -5.50
CA ALA A 66 -20.85 -2.13 -5.25
C ALA A 66 -20.07 -2.03 -6.57
N ALA A 67 -18.94 -1.32 -6.54
CA ALA A 67 -18.16 -1.04 -7.73
C ALA A 67 -16.65 -1.03 -7.42
N VAL A 68 -15.83 -1.10 -8.46
CA VAL A 68 -14.41 -0.78 -8.36
C VAL A 68 -14.21 0.66 -8.79
N GLY A 69 -13.71 1.48 -7.85
CA GLY A 69 -13.29 2.86 -8.11
C GLY A 69 -11.94 2.91 -8.82
N ILE A 70 -11.80 3.76 -9.83
CA ILE A 70 -10.53 4.05 -10.49
C ILE A 70 -10.45 5.50 -10.90
N GLY A 71 -9.29 6.12 -10.67
CA GLY A 71 -9.09 7.53 -10.98
C GLY A 71 -9.29 7.83 -12.47
N ARG A 72 -10.13 8.83 -12.75
CA ARG A 72 -10.25 9.44 -14.07
C ARG A 72 -9.14 10.47 -14.30
N LYS A 73 -8.79 11.23 -13.25
CA LYS A 73 -7.72 12.22 -13.25
C LYS A 73 -6.93 12.17 -11.95
N GLY A 74 -5.62 12.36 -12.01
CA GLY A 74 -4.71 12.34 -10.87
C GLY A 74 -4.21 10.93 -10.55
N THR A 75 -4.66 10.31 -9.46
CA THR A 75 -4.23 8.95 -9.09
C THR A 75 -4.99 7.89 -9.87
N ILE A 76 -4.49 7.52 -11.06
CA ILE A 76 -5.14 6.54 -11.97
C ILE A 76 -4.76 5.08 -11.70
N ASN A 77 -3.81 4.80 -10.83
CA ASN A 77 -3.19 3.47 -10.64
C ASN A 77 -3.46 2.84 -9.26
N LYS A 78 -4.45 3.34 -8.54
CA LYS A 78 -4.87 2.80 -7.22
C LYS A 78 -6.36 2.48 -7.22
N PRO A 79 -6.78 1.40 -7.89
CA PRO A 79 -8.17 0.96 -7.82
C PRO A 79 -8.50 0.42 -6.44
N TYR A 80 -9.74 0.66 -5.98
CA TYR A 80 -10.23 0.19 -4.69
C TYR A 80 -11.73 -0.15 -4.73
N LEU A 81 -12.18 -0.95 -3.76
CA LEU A 81 -13.58 -1.34 -3.64
C LEU A 81 -14.41 -0.17 -3.12
N LEU A 82 -15.56 0.05 -3.75
CA LEU A 82 -16.61 0.94 -3.31
C LEU A 82 -17.80 0.10 -2.86
N GLU A 83 -18.00 0.02 -1.55
CA GLU A 83 -19.16 -0.66 -0.98
C GLU A 83 -20.39 0.23 -1.11
N ALA A 84 -21.50 -0.36 -1.55
CA ALA A 84 -22.75 0.37 -1.69
C ALA A 84 -23.49 0.54 -0.34
N PRO A 85 -24.27 1.63 -0.16
CA PRO A 85 -24.45 2.75 -1.08
C PRO A 85 -23.29 3.76 -1.03
N PHE A 86 -22.98 4.44 -2.14
CA PHE A 86 -21.90 5.42 -2.20
C PHE A 86 -22.14 6.53 -3.22
N TRP A 87 -21.34 7.60 -3.12
CA TRP A 87 -21.20 8.64 -4.13
C TRP A 87 -19.73 8.76 -4.56
N THR A 88 -19.48 9.11 -5.83
CA THR A 88 -18.13 9.42 -6.33
C THR A 88 -18.09 10.78 -7.02
N VAL A 89 -16.99 11.53 -6.84
CA VAL A 89 -16.76 12.80 -7.54
C VAL A 89 -16.36 12.57 -8.99
N ASP A 90 -16.43 13.62 -9.80
CA ASP A 90 -16.20 13.60 -11.25
C ASP A 90 -14.78 13.18 -11.67
N THR A 91 -13.79 13.23 -10.78
CA THR A 91 -12.42 12.76 -11.00
C THR A 91 -12.24 11.27 -10.78
N LEU A 92 -13.29 10.56 -10.35
CA LEU A 92 -13.29 9.12 -10.12
C LEU A 92 -14.32 8.43 -11.03
N PHE A 93 -13.91 7.40 -11.76
CA PHE A 93 -14.83 6.43 -12.35
C PHE A 93 -15.19 5.36 -11.33
N TYR A 94 -16.40 4.81 -11.45
CA TYR A 94 -16.80 3.61 -10.74
C TYR A 94 -17.30 2.55 -11.73
N CYS A 95 -16.74 1.36 -11.61
CA CYS A 95 -16.95 0.25 -12.52
C CYS A 95 -17.82 -0.81 -11.83
N THR A 96 -19.09 -0.89 -12.22
CA THR A 96 -20.01 -1.90 -11.70
C THR A 96 -19.87 -3.21 -12.47
N PRO A 97 -19.95 -4.38 -11.80
CA PRO A 97 -19.90 -5.68 -12.49
C PRO A 97 -21.14 -5.85 -13.39
N LYS A 98 -20.94 -6.49 -14.53
CA LYS A 98 -22.03 -7.01 -15.37
C LYS A 98 -22.40 -8.42 -14.91
N LYS A 99 -23.51 -8.97 -15.48
CA LYS A 99 -23.91 -10.37 -15.22
C LYS A 99 -22.70 -11.30 -15.34
N GLU A 100 -22.59 -12.23 -14.41
CA GLU A 100 -21.54 -13.26 -14.37
C GLU A 100 -20.10 -12.75 -14.10
N ALA A 101 -19.94 -11.50 -13.70
CA ALA A 101 -18.66 -10.99 -13.27
C ALA A 101 -18.62 -10.78 -11.76
N ASP A 102 -17.58 -11.29 -11.11
CA ASP A 102 -17.36 -11.15 -9.66
C ASP A 102 -16.62 -9.84 -9.36
N ILE A 103 -17.10 -9.08 -8.39
CA ILE A 103 -16.54 -7.76 -8.05
C ILE A 103 -15.14 -7.85 -7.45
N LEU A 104 -14.87 -8.86 -6.64
CA LEU A 104 -13.56 -9.05 -5.99
C LEU A 104 -12.52 -9.53 -7.00
N PHE A 105 -12.95 -10.33 -7.97
CA PHE A 105 -12.13 -10.67 -9.13
C PHE A 105 -11.81 -9.43 -9.97
N ILE A 106 -12.80 -8.58 -10.27
CA ILE A 106 -12.58 -7.32 -11.01
C ILE A 106 -11.59 -6.44 -10.26
N LEU A 107 -11.72 -6.30 -8.95
CA LEU A 107 -10.77 -5.54 -8.12
C LEU A 107 -9.35 -6.09 -8.26
N SER A 108 -9.18 -7.41 -8.13
CA SER A 108 -7.89 -8.09 -8.25
C SER A 108 -7.30 -7.89 -9.65
N LEU A 109 -8.12 -8.01 -10.68
CA LEU A 109 -7.74 -7.77 -12.07
C LEU A 109 -7.29 -6.32 -12.28
N PHE A 110 -8.01 -5.34 -11.73
CA PHE A 110 -7.68 -3.92 -11.83
C PHE A 110 -6.37 -3.59 -11.13
N ARG A 111 -6.09 -4.18 -9.98
CA ARG A 111 -4.81 -4.04 -9.26
C ARG A 111 -3.62 -4.61 -10.03
N LYS A 112 -3.85 -5.63 -10.87
CA LYS A 112 -2.84 -6.24 -11.75
C LYS A 112 -2.54 -5.39 -12.99
N ILE A 113 -3.47 -4.56 -13.45
CA ILE A 113 -3.31 -3.73 -14.65
C ILE A 113 -2.31 -2.60 -14.36
N ASN A 114 -1.31 -2.46 -15.23
CA ASN A 114 -0.45 -1.27 -15.21
C ASN A 114 -1.18 -0.11 -15.91
N TRP A 115 -1.97 0.63 -15.14
CA TRP A 115 -2.79 1.74 -15.64
C TRP A 115 -1.98 2.88 -16.26
N LYS A 116 -0.72 3.05 -15.87
CA LYS A 116 0.16 4.09 -16.44
C LYS A 116 0.41 3.89 -17.94
N LEU A 117 0.29 2.65 -18.45
CA LEU A 117 0.38 2.38 -19.88
C LEU A 117 -0.81 2.88 -20.68
N TYR A 118 -1.90 3.22 -20.00
CA TYR A 118 -3.16 3.70 -20.59
C TYR A 118 -3.42 5.17 -20.28
N ASP A 119 -2.43 5.88 -19.73
CA ASP A 119 -2.51 7.31 -19.46
C ASP A 119 -2.60 8.08 -20.80
N GLU A 120 -3.63 8.91 -20.94
CA GLU A 120 -3.90 9.69 -22.13
C GLU A 120 -3.44 11.15 -21.99
N SER A 121 -2.79 11.49 -20.88
CA SER A 121 -2.45 12.88 -20.57
C SER A 121 -1.01 13.23 -20.92
N THR A 122 -0.77 14.51 -21.14
CA THR A 122 0.58 15.10 -21.23
C THR A 122 1.01 15.79 -19.92
N GLY A 123 0.15 15.80 -18.90
CA GLY A 123 0.38 16.48 -17.62
C GLY A 123 -0.20 15.68 -16.46
N VAL A 124 -1.40 16.02 -15.99
CA VAL A 124 -2.06 15.26 -14.90
C VAL A 124 -2.58 13.95 -15.44
N PRO A 125 -2.14 12.79 -14.91
CA PRO A 125 -2.56 11.48 -15.39
C PRO A 125 -4.08 11.36 -15.54
N SER A 126 -4.53 10.78 -16.65
CA SER A 126 -5.96 10.66 -16.96
C SER A 126 -6.30 9.40 -17.76
N LEU A 127 -7.50 8.88 -17.52
CA LEU A 127 -8.08 7.76 -18.24
C LEU A 127 -9.42 8.16 -18.86
N SER A 128 -9.76 7.55 -20.01
CA SER A 128 -11.09 7.64 -20.59
C SER A 128 -11.86 6.34 -20.41
N LYS A 129 -13.21 6.42 -20.46
CA LYS A 129 -14.07 5.23 -20.48
C LYS A 129 -13.77 4.33 -21.68
N GLN A 130 -13.47 4.95 -22.83
CA GLN A 130 -13.17 4.20 -24.06
C GLN A 130 -11.92 3.36 -23.92
N THR A 131 -10.86 3.93 -23.35
CA THR A 131 -9.61 3.22 -23.12
C THR A 131 -9.80 2.09 -22.15
N ILE A 132 -10.48 2.32 -21.02
CA ILE A 132 -10.78 1.25 -20.04
C ILE A 132 -11.57 0.12 -20.74
N ASN A 133 -12.61 0.45 -21.47
CA ASN A 133 -13.49 -0.52 -22.12
C ASN A 133 -12.78 -1.42 -23.15
N LYS A 134 -11.78 -0.89 -23.85
CA LYS A 134 -11.04 -1.59 -24.91
C LYS A 134 -9.95 -2.54 -24.40
N ILE A 135 -9.61 -2.49 -23.12
CA ILE A 135 -8.55 -3.34 -22.55
C ILE A 135 -8.97 -4.80 -22.59
N ASN A 136 -8.20 -5.64 -23.29
CA ASN A 136 -8.40 -7.08 -23.31
C ASN A 136 -7.74 -7.76 -22.10
N ARG A 137 -8.46 -8.70 -21.49
CA ARG A 137 -7.92 -9.54 -20.39
C ARG A 137 -8.46 -10.95 -20.50
N LEU A 138 -7.68 -11.90 -20.01
CA LEU A 138 -8.13 -13.26 -19.84
C LEU A 138 -9.05 -13.34 -18.62
N VAL A 139 -10.22 -13.93 -18.80
CA VAL A 139 -11.30 -13.99 -17.81
C VAL A 139 -11.74 -15.45 -17.66
N PRO A 140 -11.70 -16.01 -16.46
CA PRO A 140 -12.17 -17.35 -16.15
C PRO A 140 -13.71 -17.42 -16.05
N THR A 141 -14.21 -18.61 -15.83
CA THR A 141 -15.63 -18.83 -15.48
C THR A 141 -16.00 -18.09 -14.20
N ASN A 142 -17.27 -17.73 -14.03
CA ASN A 142 -17.74 -16.99 -12.84
C ASN A 142 -17.36 -17.69 -11.53
N LYS A 143 -17.49 -19.01 -11.43
CA LYS A 143 -17.10 -19.78 -10.23
C LYS A 143 -15.62 -19.63 -9.90
N GLU A 144 -14.76 -19.62 -10.91
CA GLU A 144 -13.34 -19.42 -10.72
C GLU A 144 -13.01 -17.96 -10.38
N GLN A 145 -13.72 -16.99 -10.97
CA GLN A 145 -13.62 -15.58 -10.58
C GLN A 145 -13.90 -15.39 -9.09
N GLN A 146 -15.01 -15.95 -8.59
CA GLN A 146 -15.38 -15.92 -7.18
C GLN A 146 -14.25 -16.48 -6.30
N LYS A 147 -13.71 -17.65 -6.67
CA LYS A 147 -12.63 -18.28 -5.90
C LYS A 147 -11.37 -17.44 -5.86
N ILE A 148 -10.99 -16.83 -6.99
CA ILE A 148 -9.83 -15.92 -7.08
C ILE A 148 -10.08 -14.65 -6.25
N GLY A 149 -11.24 -14.04 -6.40
CA GLY A 149 -11.63 -12.82 -5.68
C GLY A 149 -11.64 -13.02 -4.17
N GLU A 150 -12.26 -14.10 -3.68
CA GLU A 150 -12.26 -14.46 -2.26
C GLU A 150 -10.85 -14.68 -1.71
N PHE A 151 -9.99 -15.36 -2.48
CA PHE A 151 -8.62 -15.62 -2.05
C PHE A 151 -7.85 -14.32 -1.81
N PHE A 152 -7.86 -13.40 -2.79
CA PHE A 152 -7.16 -12.13 -2.65
C PHE A 152 -7.80 -11.23 -1.59
N SER A 153 -9.13 -11.22 -1.47
CA SER A 153 -9.83 -10.46 -0.42
C SER A 153 -9.44 -10.95 0.99
N LYS A 154 -9.28 -12.28 1.19
CA LYS A 154 -8.80 -12.82 2.47
C LYS A 154 -7.37 -12.42 2.77
N LEU A 155 -6.49 -12.39 1.76
CA LEU A 155 -5.11 -11.92 1.94
C LEU A 155 -5.08 -10.42 2.26
N ASP A 156 -5.86 -9.61 1.55
CA ASP A 156 -5.99 -8.17 1.86
C ASP A 156 -6.42 -7.94 3.32
N ARG A 157 -7.44 -8.69 3.77
CA ARG A 157 -7.91 -8.62 5.15
C ARG A 157 -6.84 -9.04 6.16
N GLN A 158 -6.06 -10.07 5.85
CA GLN A 158 -4.94 -10.48 6.70
C GLN A 158 -3.87 -9.39 6.81
N ILE A 159 -3.51 -8.78 5.68
CA ILE A 159 -2.55 -7.66 5.64
C ILE A 159 -3.05 -6.52 6.52
N GLU A 160 -4.31 -6.11 6.35
CA GLU A 160 -4.93 -5.05 7.15
C GLU A 160 -4.88 -5.35 8.66
N LEU A 161 -5.21 -6.57 9.07
CA LEU A 161 -5.15 -6.98 10.48
C LEU A 161 -3.72 -6.95 11.06
N GLU A 162 -2.73 -7.37 10.28
CA GLU A 162 -1.33 -7.32 10.73
C GLU A 162 -0.81 -5.88 10.79
N GLU A 163 -1.24 -4.99 9.89
CA GLU A 163 -0.93 -3.55 9.94
C GLU A 163 -1.55 -2.90 11.20
N GLN A 164 -2.81 -3.18 11.50
CA GLN A 164 -3.47 -2.70 12.73
C GLN A 164 -2.77 -3.21 14.00
N LYS A 165 -2.36 -4.48 14.01
CA LYS A 165 -1.61 -5.06 15.11
C LYS A 165 -0.23 -4.42 15.29
N LEU A 166 0.45 -4.14 14.18
CA LEU A 166 1.74 -3.44 14.20
C LEU A 166 1.59 -2.04 14.81
N GLU A 167 0.56 -1.29 14.37
CA GLU A 167 0.28 0.04 14.91
C GLU A 167 0.01 -0.01 16.42
N LEU A 168 -0.83 -0.96 16.86
CA LEU A 168 -1.12 -1.15 18.29
C LEU A 168 0.15 -1.46 19.10
N LEU A 169 1.02 -2.34 18.60
CA LEU A 169 2.28 -2.67 19.24
C LEU A 169 3.23 -1.46 19.31
N GLN A 170 3.26 -0.62 18.29
CA GLN A 170 4.01 0.63 18.29
C GLN A 170 3.50 1.61 19.35
N GLN A 171 2.18 1.75 19.46
CA GLN A 171 1.54 2.57 20.50
C GLN A 171 1.83 2.03 21.91
N GLN A 172 1.72 0.72 22.13
CA GLN A 172 2.06 0.07 23.38
C GLN A 172 3.53 0.29 23.75
N LYS A 173 4.45 0.07 22.80
CA LYS A 173 5.89 0.33 23.00
C LYS A 173 6.11 1.77 23.47
N LYS A 174 5.52 2.75 22.78
CA LYS A 174 5.63 4.17 23.15
C LYS A 174 5.08 4.43 24.55
N GLY A 175 3.92 3.87 24.89
CA GLY A 175 3.32 4.01 26.21
C GLY A 175 4.18 3.42 27.32
N TYR A 176 4.72 2.21 27.13
CA TYR A 176 5.63 1.60 28.11
C TYR A 176 6.95 2.39 28.26
N MET A 177 7.52 2.88 27.16
CA MET A 177 8.70 3.75 27.26
C MET A 177 8.41 4.99 28.11
N GLN A 178 7.29 5.67 27.88
CA GLN A 178 6.90 6.82 28.67
C GLN A 178 6.77 6.47 30.16
N LYS A 179 6.01 5.43 30.49
CA LYS A 179 5.77 5.02 31.88
C LYS A 179 7.04 4.55 32.60
N ILE A 180 7.95 3.87 31.91
CA ILE A 180 9.22 3.42 32.51
C ILE A 180 10.11 4.63 32.80
N PHE A 181 10.28 5.53 31.82
CA PHE A 181 11.15 6.70 31.99
C PHE A 181 10.54 7.80 32.87
N SER A 182 9.20 7.86 33.04
CA SER A 182 8.55 8.69 34.06
C SER A 182 8.50 8.04 35.45
N GLN A 183 9.00 6.82 35.58
CA GLN A 183 8.96 6.01 36.83
C GLN A 183 7.54 5.63 37.32
N GLU A 184 6.52 5.80 36.50
CA GLU A 184 5.17 5.32 36.77
C GLU A 184 5.09 3.78 36.74
N LEU A 185 5.93 3.15 35.91
CA LEU A 185 6.06 1.71 35.80
C LEU A 185 7.51 1.33 36.09
N ARG A 186 7.73 0.47 37.07
CA ARG A 186 9.04 -0.06 37.42
C ARG A 186 9.02 -1.58 37.39
N PHE A 187 10.12 -2.16 36.93
CA PHE A 187 10.32 -3.60 37.03
C PHE A 187 10.61 -3.97 38.50
N LYS A 188 10.34 -5.20 38.87
CA LYS A 188 10.64 -5.80 40.15
C LYS A 188 11.68 -6.90 39.97
N ASP A 189 12.42 -7.21 41.05
CA ASP A 189 13.34 -8.35 41.04
C ASP A 189 12.57 -9.70 41.04
N GLU A 190 13.30 -10.80 40.96
CA GLU A 190 12.71 -12.15 40.96
C GLU A 190 11.93 -12.50 42.24
N ASN A 191 12.15 -11.77 43.33
CA ASN A 191 11.44 -11.94 44.61
C ASN A 191 10.26 -10.97 44.77
N GLY A 192 9.99 -10.13 43.75
CA GLY A 192 8.91 -9.17 43.79
C GLY A 192 9.23 -7.84 44.48
N ASN A 193 10.51 -7.62 44.84
CA ASN A 193 10.94 -6.38 45.47
C ASN A 193 11.21 -5.28 44.44
N ASP A 194 11.03 -4.03 44.83
CA ASP A 194 11.38 -2.89 44.02
C ASP A 194 12.90 -2.71 43.94
N TYR A 195 13.42 -2.41 42.71
CA TYR A 195 14.79 -1.96 42.57
C TYR A 195 15.00 -0.59 43.24
N GLN A 196 16.28 -0.23 43.49
CA GLN A 196 16.63 1.07 44.01
C GLN A 196 16.07 2.22 43.16
N GLU A 197 15.84 3.37 43.80
CA GLU A 197 15.36 4.54 43.06
C GLU A 197 16.35 4.94 41.96
N SER A 198 15.83 5.42 40.85
CA SER A 198 16.62 5.89 39.72
C SER A 198 17.32 7.19 40.13
N LEU A 199 18.62 7.22 39.91
CA LEU A 199 19.44 8.41 40.19
C LEU A 199 19.47 9.31 38.95
N LEU A 200 19.51 10.61 39.19
CA LEU A 200 19.64 11.59 38.13
C LEU A 200 21.13 11.80 37.80
N TYR A 201 21.52 11.50 36.56
CA TYR A 201 22.87 11.74 36.05
C TYR A 201 22.84 12.72 34.88
N LYS A 202 23.89 13.51 34.72
CA LYS A 202 24.12 14.24 33.47
C LYS A 202 24.53 13.26 32.38
N LEU A 203 24.14 13.52 31.15
CA LEU A 203 24.53 12.66 30.01
C LEU A 203 26.06 12.53 29.89
N SER A 204 26.82 13.58 30.26
CA SER A 204 28.28 13.55 30.26
C SER A 204 28.90 12.60 31.31
N GLU A 205 28.11 12.18 32.33
CA GLU A 205 28.59 11.24 33.36
C GLU A 205 28.36 9.78 32.95
N ILE A 206 27.43 9.53 32.01
CA ILE A 206 27.05 8.19 31.55
C ILE A 206 27.57 7.86 30.15
N GLY A 207 28.12 8.83 29.42
CA GLY A 207 28.61 8.61 28.07
C GLY A 207 29.50 9.74 27.55
N THR A 208 30.25 9.43 26.52
CA THR A 208 31.07 10.40 25.78
C THR A 208 30.42 10.71 24.43
N PHE A 209 30.43 11.96 24.04
CA PHE A 209 29.90 12.42 22.76
C PHE A 209 31.07 12.74 21.82
N ASN A 210 31.15 12.01 20.74
CA ASN A 210 32.15 12.26 19.71
C ASN A 210 31.47 12.81 18.44
N THR A 211 32.12 13.76 17.80
CA THR A 211 31.70 14.26 16.49
C THR A 211 32.17 13.32 15.38
N GLY A 212 31.33 13.11 14.37
CA GLY A 212 31.76 12.40 13.17
C GLY A 212 32.83 13.18 12.39
N ILE A 213 33.65 12.46 11.63
CA ILE A 213 34.66 13.04 10.74
C ILE A 213 34.07 13.12 9.34
N GLY A 214 34.17 14.28 8.70
CA GLY A 214 33.79 14.48 7.31
C GLY A 214 34.82 13.88 6.35
N PHE A 215 34.33 13.28 5.25
CA PHE A 215 35.17 12.83 4.15
C PHE A 215 34.88 13.62 2.89
N PRO A 216 35.89 13.97 2.06
CA PRO A 216 35.66 14.56 0.74
C PRO A 216 34.73 13.66 -0.13
N GLU A 217 33.87 14.25 -0.91
CA GLU A 217 32.94 13.49 -1.77
C GLU A 217 33.65 12.57 -2.75
N SER A 218 34.85 12.97 -3.22
CA SER A 218 35.69 12.17 -4.09
C SER A 218 36.20 10.85 -3.49
N LEU A 219 36.14 10.72 -2.16
CA LEU A 219 36.55 9.53 -1.42
C LEU A 219 35.34 8.71 -0.92
N GLN A 220 34.13 9.21 -1.18
CA GLN A 220 32.88 8.54 -0.83
C GLN A 220 32.33 7.82 -2.07
N GLY A 221 31.78 6.64 -1.88
CA GLY A 221 31.12 5.90 -2.95
C GLY A 221 31.40 4.41 -2.87
N GLY A 222 30.94 3.68 -3.88
CA GLY A 222 31.10 2.22 -3.92
C GLY A 222 30.15 1.47 -3.00
N LYS A 223 30.35 0.16 -2.94
CA LYS A 223 29.55 -0.76 -2.11
C LYS A 223 30.42 -1.56 -1.13
N GLU A 224 31.71 -1.27 -1.10
CA GLU A 224 32.71 -2.01 -0.33
C GLU A 224 33.61 -1.04 0.43
N GLY A 225 34.11 -1.45 1.60
CA GLY A 225 34.95 -0.67 2.47
C GLY A 225 34.34 -0.44 3.85
N ILE A 226 34.73 0.69 4.49
CA ILE A 226 34.17 1.09 5.77
C ILE A 226 32.86 1.84 5.52
N PRO A 227 31.72 1.41 6.12
CA PRO A 227 30.46 2.13 6.00
C PRO A 227 30.61 3.58 6.48
N PHE A 228 30.26 4.53 5.63
CA PHE A 228 30.25 5.95 5.96
C PHE A 228 28.81 6.42 6.08
N PHE A 229 28.35 6.58 7.32
CA PHE A 229 26.98 6.95 7.62
C PHE A 229 26.78 8.47 7.58
N LYS A 230 25.75 8.90 6.87
CA LYS A 230 25.20 10.26 6.89
C LYS A 230 23.88 10.29 7.65
N ILE A 231 23.42 11.47 8.04
CA ILE A 231 22.11 11.64 8.70
C ILE A 231 20.97 11.04 7.85
N SER A 232 21.06 11.16 6.52
CA SER A 232 20.08 10.58 5.60
C SER A 232 19.93 9.07 5.72
N ASP A 233 20.99 8.36 6.14
CA ASP A 233 20.99 6.90 6.25
C ASP A 233 20.15 6.41 7.43
N MET A 234 19.81 7.30 8.39
CA MET A 234 18.87 6.99 9.48
C MET A 234 17.49 6.55 8.96
N ASN A 235 17.12 6.99 7.76
CA ASN A 235 15.84 6.65 7.13
C ASN A 235 15.90 5.34 6.33
N ASN A 236 17.06 4.70 6.21
CA ASN A 236 17.18 3.42 5.52
C ASN A 236 16.53 2.33 6.35
N LYS A 237 15.75 1.48 5.68
CA LYS A 237 15.12 0.32 6.32
C LYS A 237 16.16 -0.57 6.99
N GLY A 238 15.94 -0.89 8.26
CA GLY A 238 16.85 -1.68 9.09
C GLY A 238 17.84 -0.84 9.91
N ASN A 239 17.77 0.50 9.82
CA ASN A 239 18.58 1.42 10.62
C ASN A 239 17.83 2.06 11.81
N GLU A 240 16.62 1.56 12.10
CA GLU A 240 15.73 2.16 13.12
C GLU A 240 16.30 2.11 14.55
N ILE A 241 17.20 1.15 14.82
CA ILE A 241 17.83 0.96 16.14
C ILE A 241 19.34 1.07 16.04
N ILE A 242 19.93 0.44 15.04
CA ILE A 242 21.38 0.37 14.82
C ILE A 242 21.66 0.68 13.35
N MET A 243 22.56 1.63 13.10
CA MET A 243 22.99 1.96 11.75
C MET A 243 23.78 0.80 11.14
N ARG A 244 23.19 0.09 10.17
CA ARG A 244 23.80 -1.06 9.47
C ARG A 244 23.92 -0.85 7.97
N ASN A 245 22.99 -0.10 7.39
CA ASN A 245 22.85 0.08 5.95
C ASN A 245 23.30 1.49 5.57
N ALA A 246 24.57 1.63 5.15
CA ALA A 246 25.11 2.90 4.66
C ALA A 246 24.89 3.02 3.15
N ASN A 247 24.57 4.23 2.69
CA ASN A 247 24.50 4.54 1.25
C ASN A 247 25.88 4.80 0.65
N ASN A 248 26.88 5.07 1.50
CA ASN A 248 28.24 5.36 1.07
C ASN A 248 29.25 4.53 1.86
N TYR A 249 30.35 4.22 1.22
CA TYR A 249 31.50 3.54 1.80
C TYR A 249 32.75 4.33 1.51
N VAL A 250 33.75 4.24 2.39
CA VAL A 250 35.06 4.84 2.22
C VAL A 250 36.12 3.75 2.25
N SER A 251 37.13 3.86 1.41
CA SER A 251 38.28 2.95 1.46
C SER A 251 39.02 3.12 2.78
N LYS A 252 39.62 2.02 3.30
CA LYS A 252 40.53 2.12 4.47
C LYS A 252 41.52 3.23 4.23
N LEU A 253 41.53 4.21 5.11
CA LEU A 253 42.60 5.19 5.16
C LEU A 253 43.91 4.43 5.37
N LYS A 254 44.82 4.49 4.41
CA LYS A 254 46.21 4.25 4.67
C LYS A 254 46.66 5.39 5.62
N ASP A 255 46.99 5.01 6.84
CA ASP A 255 47.61 5.78 7.88
C ASP A 255 47.92 7.26 7.54
N ARG A 256 46.96 8.13 7.76
CA ARG A 256 47.16 9.57 7.88
C ARG A 256 45.97 10.14 8.67
N TYR A 257 46.12 10.06 10.01
CA TYR A 257 45.77 11.14 10.97
C TYR A 257 46.03 10.59 12.35
#